data_601ff32d8f7943c11af3f76a527b4988
#
_entry.id   601ff32d8f7943c11af3f76a527b4988
#
_cell.length_a   1.000
_cell.length_b   1.000
_cell.length_c   1.000
_cell.angle_alpha   90.00
_cell.angle_beta   90.00
_cell.angle_gamma   90.00
#
_symmetry.space_group_name_H-M   'P 1'
#
loop_
_entity.id
_entity.type
_entity.pdbx_description
1 polymer ?
#
loop_
_entity_poly.entity_id
_entity_poly.type
_entity_poly.pdbx_seq_one_letter_code
_entity_poly.pdbx_strand_id
1 'polypeptide(L)'
;ALFRSVGNSGISMRVSIVMNIINIVGNAIGVLVLHLGVAGVALPTLISRAVAAFLILRAAEHGAGPVQLHLRGLRLQGHMVRRILEIGVPSAVENGLFQLGRLLVVSIIATFGTAQIAANAVANNLDGMAILGGQALGLATITVVGQCVGAGDYAQARRYNRKLMIISWLLIAASVAAILTSLPLLLNLYNISDEARVLSAQLVRLHNIPAIALWCLSFTLPNTLRAAGDARFTMVVSIVSMAVFRIGFSVVLGIWMGMGAIGVWIAMDID
;
A
#
# COMPACT_ATOMS: atom_id res chain seq x y z
N ALA A 1 -2.88 -12.26 -8.59
CA ALA A 1 -4.20 -11.74 -9.01
C ALA A 1 -5.19 -12.90 -9.19
N LEU A 2 -4.94 -13.88 -10.08
CA LEU A 2 -5.84 -14.99 -10.45
C LEU A 2 -6.46 -15.71 -9.25
N PHE A 3 -5.64 -16.24 -8.33
CA PHE A 3 -6.16 -16.97 -7.16
C PHE A 3 -7.01 -16.10 -6.22
N ARG A 4 -6.70 -14.81 -6.12
CA ARG A 4 -7.49 -13.87 -5.32
C ARG A 4 -8.84 -13.58 -5.96
N SER A 5 -8.89 -13.43 -7.30
CA SER A 5 -10.14 -13.13 -8.00
C SER A 5 -11.16 -14.27 -7.94
N VAL A 6 -10.71 -15.53 -7.80
CA VAL A 6 -11.59 -16.69 -7.60
C VAL A 6 -11.85 -17.01 -6.12
N GLY A 7 -11.46 -16.13 -5.20
CA GLY A 7 -11.69 -16.30 -3.76
C GLY A 7 -10.71 -17.25 -3.05
N ASN A 8 -9.74 -17.85 -3.77
CA ASN A 8 -8.75 -18.75 -3.17
C ASN A 8 -7.46 -17.99 -2.84
N SER A 9 -7.52 -17.09 -1.85
CA SER A 9 -6.35 -16.34 -1.39
C SER A 9 -5.35 -17.18 -0.59
N GLY A 10 -5.74 -18.37 -0.10
CA GLY A 10 -4.90 -19.22 0.73
C GLY A 10 -3.62 -19.69 0.02
N ILE A 11 -3.68 -19.99 -1.26
CA ILE A 11 -2.50 -20.35 -2.06
C ILE A 11 -1.52 -19.19 -2.13
N SER A 12 -2.02 -17.99 -2.47
CA SER A 12 -1.17 -16.79 -2.51
C SER A 12 -0.54 -16.47 -1.16
N MET A 13 -1.29 -16.67 -0.07
CA MET A 13 -0.79 -16.46 1.30
C MET A 13 0.34 -17.44 1.62
N ARG A 14 0.15 -18.74 1.40
CA ARG A 14 1.19 -19.76 1.66
C ARG A 14 2.48 -19.48 0.89
N VAL A 15 2.36 -19.16 -0.39
CA VAL A 15 3.53 -18.82 -1.22
C VAL A 15 4.20 -17.55 -0.71
N SER A 16 3.45 -16.53 -0.29
CA SER A 16 4.03 -15.31 0.29
C SER A 16 4.74 -15.58 1.62
N ILE A 17 4.23 -16.48 2.46
CA ILE A 17 4.90 -16.88 3.70
C ILE A 17 6.23 -17.56 3.38
N VAL A 18 6.25 -18.53 2.47
CA VAL A 18 7.48 -19.22 2.05
C VAL A 18 8.50 -18.22 1.48
N MET A 19 8.03 -17.30 0.61
CA MET A 19 8.87 -16.26 0.04
C MET A 19 9.51 -15.38 1.12
N ASN A 20 8.72 -14.95 2.11
CA ASN A 20 9.21 -14.09 3.20
C ASN A 20 10.19 -14.83 4.11
N ILE A 21 9.95 -16.11 4.42
CA ILE A 21 10.89 -16.93 5.21
C ILE A 21 12.23 -17.04 4.48
N ILE A 22 12.21 -17.39 3.20
CA ILE A 22 13.44 -17.48 2.38
C ILE A 22 14.16 -16.13 2.34
N ASN A 23 13.42 -15.04 2.21
CA ASN A 23 13.98 -13.69 2.16
C ASN A 23 14.63 -13.30 3.50
N ILE A 24 13.94 -13.50 4.63
CA ILE A 24 14.45 -13.15 5.95
C ILE A 24 15.70 -13.99 6.29
N VAL A 25 15.61 -15.30 6.13
CA VAL A 25 16.73 -16.20 6.42
C VAL A 25 17.91 -15.91 5.50
N GLY A 26 17.64 -15.74 4.20
CA GLY A 26 18.66 -15.42 3.22
C GLY A 26 19.35 -14.09 3.48
N ASN A 27 18.58 -13.03 3.83
CA ASN A 27 19.15 -11.75 4.21
C ASN A 27 20.00 -11.84 5.48
N ALA A 28 19.55 -12.58 6.49
CA ALA A 28 20.31 -12.79 7.71
C ALA A 28 21.66 -13.49 7.42
N ILE A 29 21.65 -14.55 6.62
CA ILE A 29 22.87 -15.24 6.21
C ILE A 29 23.77 -14.34 5.34
N GLY A 30 23.19 -13.68 4.33
CA GLY A 30 23.95 -12.85 3.39
C GLY A 30 24.63 -11.63 4.04
N VAL A 31 23.95 -11.00 5.00
CA VAL A 31 24.48 -9.80 5.67
C VAL A 31 25.33 -10.15 6.89
N LEU A 32 24.83 -11.03 7.79
CA LEU A 32 25.46 -11.27 9.09
C LEU A 32 26.57 -12.33 9.02
N VAL A 33 26.43 -13.34 8.14
CA VAL A 33 27.41 -14.45 8.06
C VAL A 33 28.37 -14.23 6.92
N LEU A 34 27.89 -13.91 5.72
CA LEU A 34 28.71 -13.77 4.53
C LEU A 34 29.25 -12.36 4.30
N HIS A 35 28.79 -11.37 5.07
CA HIS A 35 29.19 -9.97 4.98
C HIS A 35 29.16 -9.36 3.57
N LEU A 36 28.22 -9.81 2.71
CA LEU A 36 28.12 -9.42 1.30
C LEU A 36 27.54 -7.99 1.10
N GLY A 37 27.28 -7.25 2.17
CA GLY A 37 26.71 -5.90 2.09
C GLY A 37 25.39 -5.86 1.30
N VAL A 38 25.30 -4.99 0.31
CA VAL A 38 24.09 -4.82 -0.51
C VAL A 38 23.74 -6.09 -1.31
N ALA A 39 24.73 -6.82 -1.80
CA ALA A 39 24.50 -8.08 -2.52
C ALA A 39 23.88 -9.16 -1.61
N GLY A 40 24.20 -9.14 -0.31
CA GLY A 40 23.64 -10.05 0.68
C GLY A 40 22.13 -9.87 0.93
N VAL A 41 21.55 -8.75 0.52
CA VAL A 41 20.11 -8.51 0.54
C VAL A 41 19.48 -8.72 -0.83
N ALA A 42 20.17 -8.34 -1.90
CA ALA A 42 19.64 -8.43 -3.27
C ALA A 42 19.49 -9.88 -3.74
N LEU A 43 20.48 -10.74 -3.50
CA LEU A 43 20.46 -12.13 -3.94
C LEU A 43 19.33 -12.95 -3.28
N PRO A 44 19.14 -12.94 -1.96
CA PRO A 44 18.03 -13.64 -1.33
C PRO A 44 16.66 -13.10 -1.77
N THR A 45 16.57 -11.81 -2.05
CA THR A 45 15.34 -11.20 -2.59
C THR A 45 15.03 -11.74 -3.98
N LEU A 46 16.02 -11.87 -4.85
CA LEU A 46 15.85 -12.45 -6.18
C LEU A 46 15.44 -13.92 -6.10
N ILE A 47 16.15 -14.72 -5.28
CA ILE A 47 15.89 -16.16 -5.09
C ILE A 47 14.47 -16.36 -4.53
N SER A 48 14.09 -15.65 -3.48
CA SER A 48 12.77 -15.78 -2.86
C SER A 48 11.63 -15.47 -3.83
N ARG A 49 11.81 -14.46 -4.68
CA ARG A 49 10.83 -14.11 -5.72
C ARG A 49 10.77 -15.14 -6.85
N ALA A 50 11.91 -15.68 -7.27
CA ALA A 50 11.98 -16.76 -8.27
C ALA A 50 11.27 -18.03 -7.77
N VAL A 51 11.52 -18.43 -6.52
CA VAL A 51 10.82 -19.55 -5.88
C VAL A 51 9.31 -19.28 -5.79
N ALA A 52 8.91 -18.10 -5.37
CA ALA A 52 7.50 -17.73 -5.30
C ALA A 52 6.83 -17.79 -6.68
N ALA A 53 7.47 -17.28 -7.73
CA ALA A 53 6.98 -17.36 -9.10
C ALA A 53 6.81 -18.81 -9.56
N PHE A 54 7.80 -19.66 -9.30
CA PHE A 54 7.73 -21.09 -9.63
C PHE A 54 6.59 -21.80 -8.90
N LEU A 55 6.45 -21.59 -7.59
CA LEU A 55 5.37 -22.19 -6.79
C LEU A 55 3.97 -21.75 -7.24
N ILE A 56 3.80 -20.47 -7.56
CA ILE A 56 2.51 -19.96 -8.06
C ILE A 56 2.19 -20.51 -9.44
N LEU A 57 3.15 -20.58 -10.35
CA LEU A 57 2.95 -21.17 -11.68
C LEU A 57 2.59 -22.65 -11.58
N ARG A 58 3.32 -23.41 -10.78
CA ARG A 58 3.02 -24.84 -10.56
C ARG A 58 1.64 -25.04 -9.92
N ALA A 59 1.27 -24.19 -8.97
CA ALA A 59 -0.07 -24.25 -8.37
C ALA A 59 -1.18 -23.89 -9.39
N ALA A 60 -0.88 -23.03 -10.37
CA ALA A 60 -1.83 -22.65 -11.42
C ALA A 60 -1.98 -23.74 -12.49
N GLU A 61 -0.92 -24.52 -12.77
CA GLU A 61 -0.96 -25.62 -13.74
C GLU A 61 -1.61 -26.88 -13.17
N HIS A 62 -1.33 -27.21 -11.89
CA HIS A 62 -1.73 -28.49 -11.29
C HIS A 62 -2.81 -28.35 -10.21
N GLY A 63 -3.30 -27.13 -9.97
CA GLY A 63 -4.28 -26.86 -8.91
C GLY A 63 -5.67 -27.36 -9.25
N ALA A 64 -6.34 -28.03 -8.31
CA ALA A 64 -7.73 -28.45 -8.39
C ALA A 64 -8.71 -27.26 -8.20
N GLY A 65 -8.42 -26.10 -8.77
CA GLY A 65 -9.25 -24.91 -8.70
C GLY A 65 -10.15 -24.75 -9.93
N PRO A 66 -11.13 -23.84 -9.87
CA PRO A 66 -12.04 -23.58 -10.99
C PRO A 66 -11.32 -22.94 -12.20
N VAL A 67 -10.08 -22.51 -12.05
CA VAL A 67 -9.28 -21.94 -13.12
C VAL A 67 -7.95 -22.68 -13.21
N GLN A 68 -7.73 -23.36 -14.32
CA GLN A 68 -6.46 -24.00 -14.67
C GLN A 68 -5.77 -23.19 -15.77
N LEU A 69 -4.49 -22.96 -15.61
CA LEU A 69 -3.66 -22.24 -16.58
C LEU A 69 -3.04 -23.28 -17.53
N HIS A 70 -3.56 -23.33 -18.76
CA HIS A 70 -2.96 -24.11 -19.83
C HIS A 70 -2.02 -23.18 -20.60
N LEU A 71 -0.71 -23.29 -20.37
CA LEU A 71 0.29 -22.46 -21.06
C LEU A 71 0.40 -22.79 -22.55
N ARG A 72 0.03 -24.03 -22.94
CA ARG A 72 0.00 -24.44 -24.34
C ARG A 72 -1.31 -23.99 -25.01
N GLY A 73 -1.19 -23.14 -26.04
CA GLY A 73 -2.34 -22.65 -26.80
C GLY A 73 -2.90 -21.30 -26.36
N LEU A 74 -2.20 -20.55 -25.51
CA LEU A 74 -2.55 -19.18 -25.17
C LEU A 74 -2.60 -18.32 -26.43
N ARG A 75 -3.80 -17.83 -26.77
CA ARG A 75 -3.98 -16.83 -27.84
C ARG A 75 -4.37 -15.50 -27.19
N LEU A 76 -3.64 -14.45 -27.54
CA LEU A 76 -4.00 -13.10 -27.13
C LEU A 76 -5.27 -12.66 -27.85
N GLN A 77 -6.34 -12.48 -27.10
CA GLN A 77 -7.61 -11.97 -27.61
C GLN A 77 -7.63 -10.45 -27.44
N GLY A 78 -7.56 -9.70 -28.54
CA GLY A 78 -7.47 -8.24 -28.53
C GLY A 78 -8.59 -7.56 -27.74
N HIS A 79 -9.81 -8.07 -27.79
CA HIS A 79 -10.96 -7.58 -27.00
C HIS A 79 -10.71 -7.73 -25.49
N MET A 80 -10.21 -8.88 -25.04
CA MET A 80 -9.87 -9.10 -23.62
C MET A 80 -8.73 -8.19 -23.15
N VAL A 81 -7.69 -8.08 -23.97
CA VAL A 81 -6.56 -7.18 -23.69
C VAL A 81 -7.05 -5.75 -23.55
N ARG A 82 -7.87 -5.27 -24.48
CA ARG A 82 -8.44 -3.92 -24.43
C ARG A 82 -9.24 -3.69 -23.14
N ARG A 83 -10.10 -4.62 -22.76
CA ARG A 83 -10.91 -4.52 -21.54
C ARG A 83 -10.07 -4.50 -20.26
N ILE A 84 -9.00 -5.28 -20.22
CA ILE A 84 -8.03 -5.26 -19.10
C ILE A 84 -7.30 -3.91 -19.05
N LEU A 85 -6.88 -3.38 -20.20
CA LEU A 85 -6.15 -2.10 -20.28
C LEU A 85 -7.06 -0.90 -19.97
N GLU A 86 -8.35 -0.95 -20.28
CA GLU A 86 -9.31 0.12 -19.93
C GLU A 86 -9.39 0.37 -18.43
N ILE A 87 -9.16 -0.65 -17.59
CA ILE A 87 -9.10 -0.53 -16.13
C ILE A 87 -7.65 -0.40 -15.66
N GLY A 88 -6.75 -1.14 -16.28
CA GLY A 88 -5.36 -1.24 -15.84
C GLY A 88 -4.55 0.04 -16.11
N VAL A 89 -4.73 0.70 -17.25
CA VAL A 89 -3.99 1.92 -17.59
C VAL A 89 -4.34 3.08 -16.65
N PRO A 90 -5.62 3.43 -16.40
CA PRO A 90 -5.95 4.45 -15.42
C PRO A 90 -5.37 4.16 -14.04
N SER A 91 -5.50 2.93 -13.57
CA SER A 91 -4.96 2.52 -12.28
C SER A 91 -3.42 2.57 -12.22
N ALA A 92 -2.74 2.25 -13.31
CA ALA A 92 -1.29 2.34 -13.41
C ALA A 92 -0.81 3.80 -13.42
N VAL A 93 -1.49 4.68 -14.16
CA VAL A 93 -1.21 6.12 -14.19
C VAL A 93 -1.41 6.73 -12.80
N GLU A 94 -2.53 6.43 -12.15
CA GLU A 94 -2.83 6.87 -10.78
C GLU A 94 -1.72 6.45 -9.79
N ASN A 95 -1.38 5.17 -9.76
CA ASN A 95 -0.33 4.66 -8.88
C ASN A 95 1.05 5.24 -9.21
N GLY A 96 1.38 5.40 -10.50
CA GLY A 96 2.64 5.99 -10.94
C GLY A 96 2.77 7.45 -10.52
N LEU A 97 1.73 8.25 -10.72
CA LEU A 97 1.70 9.65 -10.30
C LEU A 97 1.73 9.79 -8.78
N PHE A 98 1.03 8.90 -8.05
CA PHE A 98 1.10 8.86 -6.59
C PHE A 98 2.53 8.63 -6.09
N GLN A 99 3.27 7.71 -6.72
CA GLN A 99 4.67 7.47 -6.36
C GLN A 99 5.58 8.67 -6.72
N LEU A 100 5.34 9.31 -7.85
CA LEU A 100 6.06 10.54 -8.21
C LEU A 100 5.75 11.67 -7.21
N GLY A 101 4.50 11.87 -6.84
CA GLY A 101 4.10 12.83 -5.81
C GLY A 101 4.79 12.57 -4.48
N ARG A 102 4.87 11.29 -4.07
CA ARG A 102 5.60 10.89 -2.86
C ARG A 102 7.10 11.24 -2.94
N LEU A 103 7.74 11.04 -4.09
CA LEU A 103 9.14 11.44 -4.28
C LEU A 103 9.31 12.95 -4.20
N LEU A 104 8.41 13.74 -4.79
CA LEU A 104 8.45 15.20 -4.70
C LEU A 104 8.28 15.68 -3.25
N VAL A 105 7.36 15.10 -2.50
CA VAL A 105 7.17 15.38 -1.08
C VAL A 105 8.44 15.10 -0.27
N VAL A 106 9.09 13.96 -0.50
CA VAL A 106 10.36 13.62 0.17
C VAL A 106 11.44 14.62 -0.24
N SER A 107 11.49 15.07 -1.49
CA SER A 107 12.43 16.09 -1.96
C SER A 107 12.20 17.44 -1.29
N ILE A 108 10.95 17.85 -1.07
CA ILE A 108 10.60 19.05 -0.30
C ILE A 108 11.09 18.92 1.14
N ILE A 109 10.84 17.79 1.81
CA ILE A 109 11.27 17.56 3.19
C ILE A 109 12.80 17.56 3.30
N ALA A 110 13.50 17.09 2.25
CA ALA A 110 14.97 17.09 2.23
C ALA A 110 15.56 18.51 2.31
N THR A 111 14.84 19.54 1.90
CA THR A 111 15.30 20.94 1.99
C THR A 111 15.28 21.48 3.43
N PHE A 112 14.57 20.82 4.36
CA PHE A 112 14.42 21.28 5.74
C PHE A 112 15.49 20.74 6.70
N GLY A 113 16.42 19.90 6.22
CA GLY A 113 17.55 19.38 7.00
C GLY A 113 17.41 17.92 7.43
N THR A 114 18.52 17.39 7.94
CA THR A 114 18.67 15.94 8.21
C THR A 114 17.74 15.42 9.31
N ALA A 115 17.47 16.22 10.34
CA ALA A 115 16.56 15.85 11.43
C ALA A 115 15.14 15.63 10.91
N GLN A 116 14.67 16.47 9.97
CA GLN A 116 13.34 16.36 9.38
C GLN A 116 13.24 15.17 8.40
N ILE A 117 14.32 14.87 7.66
CA ILE A 117 14.40 13.68 6.82
C ILE A 117 14.30 12.42 7.69
N ALA A 118 15.07 12.34 8.76
CA ALA A 118 15.06 11.21 9.68
C ALA A 118 13.68 11.03 10.34
N ALA A 119 13.09 12.13 10.82
CA ALA A 119 11.77 12.13 11.41
C ALA A 119 10.69 11.63 10.41
N ASN A 120 10.72 12.14 9.18
CA ASN A 120 9.81 11.71 8.13
C ASN A 120 9.96 10.22 7.78
N ALA A 121 11.20 9.71 7.72
CA ALA A 121 11.44 8.29 7.44
C ALA A 121 10.87 7.38 8.53
N VAL A 122 11.09 7.72 9.80
CA VAL A 122 10.55 6.97 10.94
C VAL A 122 9.04 7.06 10.99
N ALA A 123 8.47 8.27 10.82
CA ALA A 123 7.03 8.47 10.82
C ALA A 123 6.33 7.68 9.69
N ASN A 124 6.87 7.68 8.48
CA ASN A 124 6.35 6.87 7.36
C ASN A 124 6.41 5.36 7.64
N ASN A 125 7.43 4.86 8.34
CA ASN A 125 7.50 3.44 8.70
C ASN A 125 6.40 3.08 9.71
N LEU A 126 6.20 3.90 10.74
CA LEU A 126 5.18 3.67 11.75
C LEU A 126 3.76 3.80 11.19
N ASP A 127 3.52 4.80 10.34
CA ASP A 127 2.27 4.97 9.60
C ASP A 127 2.00 3.77 8.69
N GLY A 128 3.00 3.31 7.93
CA GLY A 128 2.89 2.11 7.10
C GLY A 128 2.42 0.89 7.90
N MET A 129 2.88 0.72 9.16
CA MET A 129 2.42 -0.35 10.04
C MET A 129 0.97 -0.15 10.48
N ALA A 130 0.58 1.08 10.80
CA ALA A 130 -0.77 1.41 11.26
C ALA A 130 -1.85 1.09 10.19
N ILE A 131 -1.56 1.34 8.92
CA ILE A 131 -2.52 1.19 7.82
C ILE A 131 -2.53 -0.20 7.16
N LEU A 132 -1.66 -1.14 7.57
CA LEU A 132 -1.57 -2.49 6.95
C LEU A 132 -2.91 -3.23 6.92
N GLY A 133 -3.67 -3.18 8.03
CA GLY A 133 -4.98 -3.82 8.11
C GLY A 133 -5.99 -3.24 7.10
N GLY A 134 -5.99 -1.93 6.95
CA GLY A 134 -6.82 -1.23 5.98
C GLY A 134 -6.45 -1.55 4.53
N GLN A 135 -5.15 -1.60 4.21
CA GLN A 135 -4.67 -1.99 2.87
C GLN A 135 -5.08 -3.42 2.51
N ALA A 136 -4.97 -4.36 3.46
CA ALA A 136 -5.40 -5.75 3.25
C ALA A 136 -6.90 -5.84 2.94
N LEU A 137 -7.74 -5.09 3.68
CA LEU A 137 -9.19 -5.03 3.42
C LEU A 137 -9.52 -4.29 2.13
N GLY A 138 -8.77 -3.26 1.76
CA GLY A 138 -8.90 -2.61 0.46
C GLY A 138 -8.74 -3.60 -0.70
N LEU A 139 -7.76 -4.50 -0.64
CA LEU A 139 -7.58 -5.57 -1.63
C LEU A 139 -8.73 -6.61 -1.59
N ALA A 140 -9.22 -6.95 -0.40
CA ALA A 140 -10.38 -7.84 -0.26
C ALA A 140 -11.66 -7.20 -0.85
N THR A 141 -11.82 -5.89 -0.67
CA THR A 141 -12.95 -5.13 -1.23
C THR A 141 -13.01 -5.23 -2.75
N ILE A 142 -11.87 -5.07 -3.44
CA ILE A 142 -11.81 -5.22 -4.91
C ILE A 142 -12.31 -6.61 -5.33
N THR A 143 -11.92 -7.65 -4.61
CA THR A 143 -12.31 -9.03 -4.95
C THR A 143 -13.80 -9.28 -4.68
N VAL A 144 -14.27 -8.98 -3.47
CA VAL A 144 -15.64 -9.29 -3.02
C VAL A 144 -16.67 -8.45 -3.79
N VAL A 145 -16.42 -7.14 -3.88
CA VAL A 145 -17.34 -6.24 -4.60
C VAL A 145 -17.30 -6.53 -6.09
N GLY A 146 -16.12 -6.79 -6.67
CA GLY A 146 -15.98 -7.14 -8.08
C GLY A 146 -16.73 -8.42 -8.46
N GLN A 147 -16.73 -9.44 -7.58
CA GLN A 147 -17.53 -10.66 -7.80
C GLN A 147 -19.03 -10.38 -7.76
N CYS A 148 -19.52 -9.59 -6.82
CA CYS A 148 -20.92 -9.20 -6.73
C CYS A 148 -21.37 -8.38 -7.95
N VAL A 149 -20.55 -7.41 -8.38
CA VAL A 149 -20.82 -6.60 -9.58
C VAL A 149 -20.81 -7.47 -10.83
N GLY A 150 -19.85 -8.40 -10.94
CA GLY A 150 -19.80 -9.36 -12.06
C GLY A 150 -20.99 -10.30 -12.13
N ALA A 151 -21.63 -10.62 -11.00
CA ALA A 151 -22.85 -11.39 -10.89
C ALA A 151 -24.13 -10.54 -11.11
N GLY A 152 -24.03 -9.22 -11.25
CA GLY A 152 -25.16 -8.30 -11.37
C GLY A 152 -25.90 -8.01 -10.06
N ASP A 153 -25.40 -8.50 -8.91
CA ASP A 153 -26.02 -8.28 -7.61
C ASP A 153 -25.46 -7.04 -6.91
N TYR A 154 -25.93 -5.89 -7.34
CA TYR A 154 -25.51 -4.59 -6.76
C TYR A 154 -26.01 -4.37 -5.32
N ALA A 155 -27.10 -5.03 -4.91
CA ALA A 155 -27.60 -4.95 -3.56
C ALA A 155 -26.61 -5.62 -2.59
N GLN A 156 -26.14 -6.81 -2.95
CA GLN A 156 -25.14 -7.55 -2.20
C GLN A 156 -23.78 -6.82 -2.21
N ALA A 157 -23.38 -6.23 -3.35
CA ALA A 157 -22.17 -5.43 -3.46
C ALA A 157 -22.15 -4.26 -2.44
N ARG A 158 -23.26 -3.50 -2.33
CA ARG A 158 -23.41 -2.41 -1.34
C ARG A 158 -23.34 -2.93 0.10
N ARG A 159 -23.98 -4.07 0.37
CA ARG A 159 -24.00 -4.67 1.72
C ARG A 159 -22.60 -5.13 2.17
N TYR A 160 -21.86 -5.78 1.27
CA TYR A 160 -20.48 -6.20 1.56
C TYR A 160 -19.53 -5.01 1.66
N ASN A 161 -19.65 -4.03 0.76
CA ASN A 161 -18.84 -2.82 0.86
C ASN A 161 -19.00 -2.14 2.22
N ARG A 162 -20.25 -1.94 2.69
CA ARG A 162 -20.51 -1.34 4.01
C ARG A 162 -19.87 -2.14 5.16
N LYS A 163 -19.97 -3.48 5.12
CA LYS A 163 -19.37 -4.35 6.13
C LYS A 163 -17.83 -4.24 6.10
N LEU A 164 -17.23 -4.30 4.92
CA LEU A 164 -15.78 -4.20 4.77
C LEU A 164 -15.25 -2.85 5.20
N MET A 165 -15.97 -1.76 4.91
CA MET A 165 -15.64 -0.41 5.39
C MET A 165 -15.64 -0.35 6.93
N ILE A 166 -16.67 -0.87 7.59
CA ILE A 166 -16.76 -0.89 9.05
C ILE A 166 -15.60 -1.70 9.65
N ILE A 167 -15.32 -2.89 9.12
CA ILE A 167 -14.21 -3.72 9.59
C ILE A 167 -12.87 -3.01 9.37
N SER A 168 -12.70 -2.32 8.23
CA SER A 168 -11.51 -1.53 7.94
C SER A 168 -11.30 -0.41 8.95
N TRP A 169 -12.35 0.33 9.29
CA TRP A 169 -12.28 1.36 10.33
C TRP A 169 -11.87 0.80 11.69
N LEU A 170 -12.48 -0.30 12.11
CA LEU A 170 -12.15 -0.95 13.38
C LEU A 170 -10.70 -1.44 13.42
N LEU A 171 -10.22 -2.03 12.32
CA LEU A 171 -8.83 -2.49 12.24
C LEU A 171 -7.84 -1.33 12.26
N ILE A 172 -8.11 -0.27 11.52
CA ILE A 172 -7.24 0.93 11.51
C ILE A 172 -7.26 1.58 12.89
N ALA A 173 -8.42 1.75 13.51
CA ALA A 173 -8.51 2.32 14.86
C ALA A 173 -7.72 1.50 15.88
N ALA A 174 -7.82 0.16 15.82
CA ALA A 174 -7.07 -0.73 16.69
C ALA A 174 -5.56 -0.65 16.44
N SER A 175 -5.13 -0.63 15.16
CA SER A 175 -3.71 -0.52 14.78
C SER A 175 -3.13 0.84 15.18
N VAL A 176 -3.86 1.92 14.93
CA VAL A 176 -3.45 3.27 15.34
C VAL A 176 -3.35 3.38 16.86
N ALA A 177 -4.33 2.87 17.60
CA ALA A 177 -4.29 2.85 19.06
C ALA A 177 -3.05 2.08 19.57
N ALA A 178 -2.76 0.92 18.99
CA ALA A 178 -1.56 0.14 19.31
C ALA A 178 -0.26 0.91 19.03
N ILE A 179 -0.16 1.57 17.87
CA ILE A 179 1.02 2.39 17.52
C ILE A 179 1.14 3.59 18.46
N LEU A 180 0.07 4.32 18.72
CA LEU A 180 0.13 5.52 19.58
C LEU A 180 0.46 5.18 21.04
N THR A 181 -0.04 4.06 21.58
CA THR A 181 0.28 3.61 22.93
C THR A 181 1.71 3.11 23.05
N SER A 182 2.23 2.43 22.03
CA SER A 182 3.61 1.93 21.98
C SER A 182 4.61 2.93 21.41
N LEU A 183 4.18 4.13 21.01
CA LEU A 183 5.01 5.11 20.32
C LEU A 183 6.33 5.44 21.05
N PRO A 184 6.36 5.69 22.37
CA PRO A 184 7.61 5.97 23.06
C PRO A 184 8.60 4.79 22.99
N LEU A 185 8.07 3.55 23.12
CA LEU A 185 8.89 2.34 23.03
C LEU A 185 9.43 2.15 21.62
N LEU A 186 8.58 2.33 20.60
CA LEU A 186 8.97 2.18 19.21
C LEU A 186 10.03 3.20 18.80
N LEU A 187 9.87 4.46 19.20
CA LEU A 187 10.84 5.51 18.89
C LEU A 187 12.22 5.27 19.54
N ASN A 188 12.27 4.61 20.70
CA ASN A 188 13.53 4.24 21.34
C ASN A 188 14.31 3.14 20.58
N LEU A 189 13.67 2.38 19.71
CA LEU A 189 14.32 1.39 18.84
C LEU A 189 15.10 2.05 17.68
N TYR A 190 14.75 3.29 17.34
CA TYR A 190 15.44 4.04 16.29
C TYR A 190 16.58 4.86 16.87
N ASN A 191 17.76 4.72 16.27
CA ASN A 191 18.93 5.52 16.64
C ASN A 191 18.90 6.87 15.91
N ILE A 192 18.06 7.79 16.39
CA ILE A 192 17.84 9.14 15.83
C ILE A 192 18.10 10.21 16.91
N SER A 193 18.36 11.44 16.46
CA SER A 193 18.54 12.58 17.39
C SER A 193 17.25 12.87 18.17
N ASP A 194 17.38 13.51 19.32
CA ASP A 194 16.22 13.86 20.15
C ASP A 194 15.25 14.81 19.43
N GLU A 195 15.78 15.73 18.62
CA GLU A 195 14.99 16.60 17.75
C GLU A 195 14.13 15.77 16.76
N ALA A 196 14.78 14.83 16.04
CA ALA A 196 14.07 13.96 15.10
C ALA A 196 13.05 13.05 15.81
N ARG A 197 13.34 12.63 17.05
CA ARG A 197 12.43 11.80 17.85
C ARG A 197 11.16 12.56 18.23
N VAL A 198 11.29 13.79 18.72
CA VAL A 198 10.14 14.65 19.07
C VAL A 198 9.30 14.94 17.83
N LEU A 199 9.96 15.31 16.73
CA LEU A 199 9.28 15.58 15.47
C LEU A 199 8.56 14.33 14.91
N SER A 200 9.20 13.16 14.94
CA SER A 200 8.56 11.90 14.55
C SER A 200 7.27 11.63 15.34
N ALA A 201 7.33 11.84 16.66
CA ALA A 201 6.14 11.65 17.51
C ALA A 201 5.01 12.61 17.14
N GLN A 202 5.34 13.86 16.81
CA GLN A 202 4.35 14.84 16.35
C GLN A 202 3.75 14.45 15.01
N LEU A 203 4.56 14.06 14.03
CA LEU A 203 4.10 13.65 12.71
C LEU A 203 3.19 12.41 12.78
N VAL A 204 3.59 11.39 13.56
CA VAL A 204 2.78 10.17 13.74
C VAL A 204 1.43 10.49 14.37
N ARG A 205 1.39 11.34 15.40
CA ARG A 205 0.11 11.72 16.03
C ARG A 205 -0.75 12.55 15.09
N LEU A 206 -0.15 13.52 14.40
CA LEU A 206 -0.83 14.42 13.47
C LEU A 206 -1.57 13.63 12.38
N HIS A 207 -0.91 12.65 11.77
CA HIS A 207 -1.46 11.88 10.66
C HIS A 207 -2.37 10.73 11.11
N ASN A 208 -1.95 9.95 12.10
CA ASN A 208 -2.69 8.74 12.46
C ASN A 208 -4.03 9.02 13.15
N ILE A 209 -4.19 10.15 13.85
CA ILE A 209 -5.47 10.49 14.48
C ILE A 209 -6.56 10.77 13.43
N PRO A 210 -6.36 11.68 12.44
CA PRO A 210 -7.30 11.85 11.33
C PRO A 210 -7.45 10.59 10.46
N ALA A 211 -6.40 9.80 10.28
CA ALA A 211 -6.44 8.57 9.49
C ALA A 211 -7.48 7.57 9.98
N ILE A 212 -7.80 7.52 11.28
CA ILE A 212 -8.88 6.67 11.81
C ILE A 212 -10.20 6.95 11.08
N ALA A 213 -10.53 8.21 10.82
CA ALA A 213 -11.78 8.59 10.18
C ALA A 213 -11.67 8.61 8.64
N LEU A 214 -10.59 9.18 8.10
CA LEU A 214 -10.47 9.56 6.69
C LEU A 214 -9.87 8.46 5.82
N TRP A 215 -8.94 7.66 6.34
CA TRP A 215 -8.18 6.71 5.53
C TRP A 215 -9.06 5.70 4.76
N CYS A 216 -10.11 5.20 5.39
CA CYS A 216 -11.02 4.27 4.72
C CYS A 216 -11.80 4.91 3.58
N LEU A 217 -12.14 6.20 3.70
CA LEU A 217 -12.82 6.94 2.64
C LEU A 217 -11.89 7.21 1.48
N SER A 218 -10.63 7.58 1.77
CA SER A 218 -9.65 7.96 0.76
C SER A 218 -9.03 6.75 0.03
N PHE A 219 -8.89 5.59 0.69
CA PHE A 219 -8.19 4.44 0.09
C PHE A 219 -9.05 3.18 -0.09
N THR A 220 -10.01 2.89 0.81
CA THR A 220 -10.85 1.70 0.67
C THR A 220 -12.03 1.95 -0.27
N LEU A 221 -12.67 3.12 -0.19
CA LEU A 221 -13.81 3.47 -1.03
C LEU A 221 -13.46 3.53 -2.54
N PRO A 222 -12.32 4.12 -2.99
CA PRO A 222 -11.91 4.08 -4.39
C PRO A 222 -11.74 2.66 -4.93
N ASN A 223 -11.32 1.70 -4.09
CA ASN A 223 -11.24 0.30 -4.50
C ASN A 223 -12.62 -0.29 -4.86
N THR A 224 -13.69 0.17 -4.21
CA THR A 224 -15.07 -0.20 -4.57
C THR A 224 -15.45 0.34 -5.95
N LEU A 225 -15.11 1.60 -6.24
CA LEU A 225 -15.38 2.22 -7.55
C LEU A 225 -14.58 1.51 -8.67
N ARG A 226 -13.31 1.19 -8.43
CA ARG A 226 -12.50 0.41 -9.37
C ARG A 226 -13.08 -0.99 -9.60
N ALA A 227 -13.57 -1.65 -8.55
CA ALA A 227 -14.24 -2.94 -8.65
C ALA A 227 -15.56 -2.86 -9.44
N ALA A 228 -16.24 -1.72 -9.41
CA ALA A 228 -17.44 -1.43 -10.21
C ALA A 228 -17.11 -1.02 -11.66
N GLY A 229 -15.84 -0.87 -12.02
CA GLY A 229 -15.39 -0.53 -13.38
C GLY A 229 -15.07 0.95 -13.60
N ASP A 230 -15.29 1.82 -12.60
CA ASP A 230 -15.03 3.27 -12.72
C ASP A 230 -13.63 3.64 -12.18
N ALA A 231 -12.60 3.15 -12.87
CA ALA A 231 -11.21 3.48 -12.56
C ALA A 231 -10.81 4.88 -13.06
N ARG A 232 -11.52 5.44 -14.04
CA ARG A 232 -11.19 6.77 -14.58
C ARG A 232 -11.54 7.88 -13.60
N PHE A 233 -12.71 7.79 -12.98
CA PHE A 233 -13.12 8.77 -11.97
C PHE A 233 -12.13 8.82 -10.81
N THR A 234 -11.77 7.66 -10.25
CA THR A 234 -10.80 7.58 -9.15
C THR A 234 -9.44 8.16 -9.56
N MET A 235 -8.97 7.85 -10.77
CA MET A 235 -7.71 8.39 -11.31
C MET A 235 -7.74 9.93 -11.37
N VAL A 236 -8.78 10.53 -11.96
CA VAL A 236 -8.87 11.99 -12.13
C VAL A 236 -8.91 12.69 -10.77
N VAL A 237 -9.76 12.20 -9.85
CA VAL A 237 -9.87 12.78 -8.51
C VAL A 237 -8.53 12.69 -7.77
N SER A 238 -7.88 11.51 -7.77
CA SER A 238 -6.58 11.32 -7.10
C SER A 238 -5.48 12.20 -7.69
N ILE A 239 -5.44 12.40 -9.04
CA ILE A 239 -4.44 13.27 -9.68
C ILE A 239 -4.65 14.72 -9.28
N VAL A 240 -5.89 15.21 -9.33
CA VAL A 240 -6.21 16.61 -8.97
C VAL A 240 -5.92 16.83 -7.49
N SER A 241 -6.37 15.93 -6.62
CA SER A 241 -6.13 16.01 -5.18
C SER A 241 -4.64 16.07 -4.88
N MET A 242 -3.87 15.14 -5.41
CA MET A 242 -2.43 15.10 -5.22
C MET A 242 -1.72 16.38 -5.71
N ALA A 243 -2.06 16.87 -6.92
CA ALA A 243 -1.40 18.05 -7.48
C ALA A 243 -1.69 19.30 -6.63
N VAL A 244 -2.96 19.51 -6.27
CA VAL A 244 -3.41 20.72 -5.56
C VAL A 244 -3.09 20.61 -4.07
N PHE A 245 -3.59 19.56 -3.40
CA PHE A 245 -3.48 19.47 -1.95
C PHE A 245 -2.12 18.93 -1.52
N ARG A 246 -1.68 17.78 -2.01
CA ARG A 246 -0.42 17.20 -1.55
C ARG A 246 0.80 18.00 -1.96
N ILE A 247 0.94 18.39 -3.23
CA ILE A 247 2.11 19.14 -3.72
C ILE A 247 1.94 20.63 -3.44
N GLY A 248 0.82 21.24 -3.88
CA GLY A 248 0.58 22.68 -3.73
C GLY A 248 0.59 23.13 -2.28
N PHE A 249 -0.16 22.48 -1.41
CA PHE A 249 -0.18 22.83 0.02
C PHE A 249 1.12 22.47 0.74
N SER A 250 1.87 21.43 0.30
CA SER A 250 3.20 21.14 0.85
C SER A 250 4.18 22.30 0.62
N VAL A 251 4.12 22.93 -0.54
CA VAL A 251 4.93 24.11 -0.83
C VAL A 251 4.48 25.31 0.02
N VAL A 252 3.18 25.56 0.08
CA VAL A 252 2.63 26.69 0.85
C VAL A 252 2.90 26.53 2.35
N LEU A 253 2.47 25.42 2.94
CA LEU A 253 2.59 25.20 4.39
C LEU A 253 4.03 24.87 4.79
N GLY A 254 4.71 24.01 4.02
CA GLY A 254 6.06 23.56 4.35
C GLY A 254 7.11 24.61 4.11
N ILE A 255 7.12 25.27 2.93
CA ILE A 255 8.15 26.21 2.51
C ILE A 255 7.77 27.65 2.87
N TRP A 256 6.61 28.18 2.36
CA TRP A 256 6.26 29.59 2.51
C TRP A 256 5.87 29.95 3.94
N MET A 257 5.15 29.09 4.63
CA MET A 257 4.78 29.30 6.04
C MET A 257 5.88 28.81 7.01
N GLY A 258 6.93 28.15 6.52
CA GLY A 258 8.05 27.71 7.34
C GLY A 258 7.74 26.57 8.33
N MET A 259 6.61 25.86 8.14
CA MET A 259 6.20 24.78 9.05
C MET A 259 7.03 23.48 8.87
N GLY A 260 7.90 23.42 7.84
CA GLY A 260 8.75 22.26 7.57
C GLY A 260 7.94 20.97 7.32
N ALA A 261 8.42 19.85 7.85
CA ALA A 261 7.77 18.55 7.66
C ALA A 261 6.35 18.50 8.22
N ILE A 262 6.04 19.25 9.28
CA ILE A 262 4.67 19.31 9.84
C ILE A 262 3.69 19.87 8.80
N GLY A 263 4.06 20.98 8.13
CA GLY A 263 3.21 21.58 7.08
C GLY A 263 2.97 20.62 5.90
N VAL A 264 4.00 19.85 5.53
CA VAL A 264 3.89 18.83 4.48
C VAL A 264 2.94 17.70 4.87
N TRP A 265 2.97 17.24 6.12
CA TRP A 265 2.09 16.17 6.62
C TRP A 265 0.64 16.66 6.76
N ILE A 266 0.41 17.92 7.18
CA ILE A 266 -0.92 18.53 7.13
C ILE A 266 -1.47 18.54 5.70
N ALA A 267 -0.63 18.89 4.72
CA ALA A 267 -1.03 18.86 3.30
C ALA A 267 -1.40 17.42 2.83
N MET A 268 -0.73 16.40 3.36
CA MET A 268 -1.06 15.00 3.09
C MET A 268 -2.38 14.55 3.74
N ASP A 269 -2.76 15.13 4.88
CA ASP A 269 -4.03 14.83 5.55
C ASP A 269 -5.23 15.50 4.88
N ILE A 270 -5.00 16.62 4.19
CA ILE A 270 -6.03 17.33 3.40
C ILE A 270 -6.28 16.67 2.04
N ASP A 271 -5.25 15.98 1.47
CA ASP A 271 -5.31 15.24 0.20
C ASP A 271 -6.17 13.98 0.32
#